data_e8cf53839d752d5d5485766d6ac8043d
#
_entry.id   e8cf53839d752d5d5485766d6ac8043d
#
_cell.length_a   1.000
_cell.length_b   1.000
_cell.length_c   1.000
_cell.angle_alpha   90.00
_cell.angle_beta   90.00
_cell.angle_gamma   90.00
#
_symmetry.space_group_name_H-M   'P 1'
#
loop_
_entity.id
_entity.type
_entity.pdbx_description
1 polymer ?
#
loop_
_entity_poly.entity_id
_entity_poly.type
_entity_poly.pdbx_seq_one_letter_code
_entity_poly.pdbx_strand_id
1 'polypeptide(L)'
;MATKVHFHTADELAQLLAAVIAGVAGGTSGKWRKLIGRVERLPTWSNVRCNWRIEPSGTAQEREVIERAASVVRAEHPYVS
;
A
#
# COMPACT_ATOMS: atom_id res chain seq x y z
N MET A 1 -9.83 13.72 25.59
CA MET A 1 -10.39 13.13 24.36
C MET A 1 -9.68 11.85 24.03
N ALA A 2 -10.41 10.77 23.83
CA ALA A 2 -9.82 9.50 23.50
C ALA A 2 -9.25 9.53 22.07
N THR A 3 -8.02 9.09 21.93
CA THR A 3 -7.42 8.94 20.60
C THR A 3 -7.95 7.66 19.99
N LYS A 4 -8.62 7.80 18.86
CA LYS A 4 -9.14 6.67 18.13
C LYS A 4 -8.03 6.04 17.32
N VAL A 5 -7.84 4.74 17.48
CA VAL A 5 -6.96 4.00 16.58
C VAL A 5 -7.64 3.94 15.22
N HIS A 6 -7.00 4.52 14.23
CA HIS A 6 -7.55 4.59 12.89
C HIS A 6 -6.75 3.70 11.96
N PHE A 7 -7.42 2.70 11.41
CA PHE A 7 -6.83 1.87 10.36
C PHE A 7 -7.27 2.40 9.01
N HIS A 8 -6.34 2.53 8.09
CA HIS A 8 -6.66 2.88 6.73
C HIS A 8 -7.53 1.81 6.08
N THR A 9 -8.46 2.25 5.25
CA THR A 9 -9.13 1.32 4.34
C THR A 9 -8.14 0.88 3.27
N ALA A 10 -8.48 -0.18 2.53
CA ALA A 10 -7.64 -0.63 1.42
C ALA A 10 -7.42 0.50 0.40
N ASP A 11 -8.44 1.30 0.16
CA ASP A 11 -8.37 2.43 -0.76
C ASP A 11 -7.44 3.54 -0.24
N GLU A 12 -7.56 3.88 1.02
CA GLU A 12 -6.69 4.86 1.66
C GLU A 12 -5.24 4.39 1.67
N LEU A 13 -5.02 3.11 1.92
CA LEU A 13 -3.67 2.54 1.92
C LEU A 13 -3.05 2.61 0.52
N ALA A 14 -3.82 2.31 -0.52
CA ALA A 14 -3.35 2.41 -1.89
C ALA A 14 -2.97 3.85 -2.23
N GLN A 15 -3.74 4.81 -1.76
CA GLN A 15 -3.46 6.23 -1.97
C GLN A 15 -2.20 6.65 -1.22
N LEU A 16 -2.03 6.21 0.01
CA LEU A 16 -0.84 6.47 0.80
C LEU A 16 0.41 5.90 0.12
N LEU A 17 0.33 4.66 -0.33
CA LEU A 17 1.44 4.00 -1.01
C LEU A 17 1.82 4.75 -2.29
N ALA A 18 0.82 5.16 -3.08
CA ALA A 18 1.07 5.92 -4.31
C ALA A 18 1.75 7.27 -4.01
N ALA A 19 1.33 7.94 -2.96
CA ALA A 19 1.92 9.21 -2.56
C ALA A 19 3.37 9.04 -2.10
N VAL A 20 3.66 8.00 -1.35
CA VAL A 20 5.02 7.69 -0.90
C VAL A 20 5.93 7.43 -2.10
N ILE A 21 5.47 6.63 -3.04
CA ILE A 21 6.27 6.31 -4.24
C ILE A 21 6.51 7.56 -5.07
N ALA A 22 5.49 8.38 -5.29
CA ALA A 22 5.62 9.62 -6.05
C ALA A 22 6.66 10.57 -5.41
N GLY A 23 6.70 10.61 -4.08
CA GLY A 23 7.68 11.42 -3.37
C GLY A 23 9.12 10.94 -3.49
N VAL A 24 9.32 9.64 -3.65
CA VAL A 24 10.65 9.03 -3.71
C VAL A 24 11.13 8.82 -5.15
N ALA A 25 10.27 8.30 -5.99
CA ALA A 25 10.62 7.92 -7.36
C ALA A 25 10.23 8.95 -8.41
N GLY A 26 9.46 9.96 -8.02
CA GLY A 26 8.95 10.97 -8.95
C GLY A 26 7.69 10.51 -9.67
N GLY A 27 7.21 11.35 -10.57
CA GLY A 27 5.95 11.11 -11.25
C GLY A 27 4.77 11.55 -10.41
N THR A 28 3.58 11.17 -10.80
CA THR A 28 2.35 11.53 -10.10
C THR A 28 1.83 10.36 -9.27
N SER A 29 1.11 10.68 -8.20
CA SER A 29 0.44 9.65 -7.41
C SER A 29 -0.61 8.89 -8.24
N GLY A 30 -1.26 9.59 -9.19
CA GLY A 30 -2.21 8.96 -10.09
C GLY A 30 -1.59 7.85 -10.94
N LYS A 31 -0.41 8.09 -11.48
CA LYS A 31 0.34 7.06 -12.21
C LYS A 31 0.61 5.84 -11.33
N TRP A 32 1.18 6.07 -10.16
CA TRP A 32 1.53 4.98 -9.26
C TRP A 32 0.30 4.25 -8.74
N ARG A 33 -0.78 4.99 -8.49
CA ARG A 33 -2.05 4.40 -8.06
C ARG A 33 -2.57 3.38 -9.08
N LYS A 34 -2.46 3.71 -10.37
CA LYS A 34 -2.84 2.80 -11.44
C LYS A 34 -1.98 1.54 -11.47
N LEU A 35 -0.68 1.70 -11.29
CA LEU A 35 0.24 0.58 -11.32
C LEU A 35 0.11 -0.33 -10.10
N ILE A 36 -0.17 0.25 -8.94
CA ILE A 36 -0.43 -0.52 -7.72
C ILE A 36 -1.70 -1.35 -7.88
N GLY A 37 -2.70 -0.78 -8.53
CA GLY A 37 -3.98 -1.43 -8.70
C GLY A 37 -4.73 -1.50 -7.39
N ARG A 38 -5.42 -2.60 -7.18
CA ARG A 38 -6.26 -2.80 -6.02
C ARG A 38 -5.46 -3.37 -4.85
N VAL A 39 -5.60 -2.77 -3.67
CA VAL A 39 -5.12 -3.37 -2.44
C VAL A 39 -6.16 -4.39 -2.00
N GLU A 40 -5.76 -5.64 -1.93
CA GLU A 40 -6.64 -6.73 -1.53
C GLU A 40 -6.56 -6.95 -0.04
N ARG A 41 -7.72 -6.95 0.61
CA ARG A 41 -7.82 -7.24 2.03
C ARG A 41 -7.88 -8.74 2.25
N LEU A 42 -7.07 -9.23 3.18
CA LEU A 42 -6.99 -10.65 3.52
C LEU A 42 -7.58 -10.89 4.91
N PRO A 43 -8.10 -12.11 5.19
CA PRO A 43 -8.58 -12.43 6.52
C PRO A 43 -7.45 -12.36 7.55
N THR A 44 -7.68 -11.63 8.63
CA THR A 44 -6.67 -11.41 9.67
C THR A 44 -6.30 -12.70 10.41
N TRP A 45 -7.27 -13.60 10.58
CA TRP A 45 -7.04 -14.84 11.31
C TRP A 45 -6.05 -15.80 10.63
N SER A 46 -5.89 -15.67 9.31
CA SER A 46 -4.90 -16.45 8.55
C SER A 46 -3.72 -15.60 8.09
N ASN A 47 -3.75 -14.28 8.34
CA ASN A 47 -2.74 -13.33 7.90
C ASN A 47 -2.39 -12.40 9.06
N VAL A 48 -1.77 -12.98 10.08
CA VAL A 48 -1.55 -12.30 11.36
C VAL A 48 -0.52 -11.17 11.32
N ARG A 49 0.38 -11.20 10.34
CA ARG A 49 1.43 -10.18 10.22
C ARG A 49 1.00 -9.00 9.35
N CYS A 50 0.11 -9.25 8.39
CA CYS A 50 -0.34 -8.25 7.46
C CYS A 50 -1.60 -8.76 6.80
N ASN A 51 -2.63 -7.94 6.75
CA ASN A 51 -3.92 -8.37 6.17
C ASN A 51 -4.20 -7.75 4.80
N TRP A 52 -3.18 -7.38 4.06
CA TRP A 52 -3.36 -6.87 2.70
C TRP A 52 -2.22 -7.27 1.80
N ARG A 53 -2.52 -7.30 0.52
CA ARG A 53 -1.53 -7.57 -0.51
C ARG A 53 -1.84 -6.76 -1.76
N ILE A 54 -0.86 -6.64 -2.64
CA ILE A 54 -1.00 -5.98 -3.92
C ILE A 54 -0.41 -6.86 -5.02
N GLU A 55 -0.87 -6.65 -6.24
CA GLU A 55 -0.32 -7.26 -7.44
C GLU A 55 0.02 -6.13 -8.41
N PRO A 56 1.17 -5.47 -8.24
CA PRO A 56 1.51 -4.32 -9.06
C PRO A 56 1.73 -4.71 -10.51
N SER A 57 1.41 -3.77 -11.40
CA SER A 57 1.64 -3.90 -12.82
C SER A 57 2.71 -2.90 -13.26
N GLY A 58 3.01 -2.88 -14.55
CA GLY A 58 4.02 -2.01 -15.13
C GLY A 58 5.29 -2.77 -15.48
N THR A 59 6.36 -2.03 -15.72
CA THR A 59 7.68 -2.62 -16.03
C THR A 59 8.24 -3.34 -14.81
N ALA A 60 9.25 -4.17 -15.02
CA ALA A 60 9.94 -4.85 -13.93
C ALA A 60 10.51 -3.86 -12.93
N GLN A 61 11.06 -2.75 -13.42
CA GLN A 61 11.61 -1.70 -12.57
C GLN A 61 10.53 -0.99 -11.76
N GLU A 62 9.40 -0.69 -12.39
CA GLU A 62 8.27 -0.06 -11.70
C GLU A 62 7.70 -0.97 -10.62
N ARG A 63 7.56 -2.25 -10.91
CA ARG A 63 7.09 -3.24 -9.94
C ARG A 63 8.06 -3.36 -8.76
N GLU A 64 9.35 -3.32 -9.02
CA GLU A 64 10.35 -3.36 -7.95
C GLU A 64 10.25 -2.15 -7.03
N VAL A 65 10.08 -0.97 -7.58
CA VAL A 65 9.87 0.25 -6.80
C VAL A 65 8.64 0.12 -5.91
N ILE A 66 7.53 -0.36 -6.49
CA ILE A 66 6.28 -0.55 -5.75
C ILE A 66 6.46 -1.57 -4.62
N GLU A 67 7.10 -2.70 -4.90
CA GLU A 67 7.32 -3.74 -3.90
C GLU A 67 8.18 -3.26 -2.73
N ARG A 68 9.21 -2.48 -3.01
CA ARG A 68 10.05 -1.90 -1.96
C ARG A 68 9.29 -0.92 -1.09
N ALA A 69 8.50 -0.04 -1.71
CA ALA A 69 7.67 0.90 -0.98
C ALA A 69 6.59 0.17 -0.18
N ALA A 70 5.99 -0.86 -0.75
CA ALA A 70 4.99 -1.67 -0.07
C ALA A 70 5.56 -2.35 1.17
N SER A 71 6.81 -2.79 1.10
CA SER A 71 7.49 -3.40 2.25
C SER A 71 7.60 -2.43 3.42
N VAL A 72 7.97 -1.17 3.14
CA VAL A 72 8.07 -0.12 4.16
C VAL A 72 6.69 0.22 4.73
N VAL A 73 5.72 0.43 3.85
CA VAL A 73 4.34 0.77 4.27
C VAL A 73 3.74 -0.38 5.08
N ARG A 74 4.01 -1.62 4.70
CA ARG A 74 3.51 -2.81 5.42
C ARG A 74 4.07 -2.87 6.84
N ALA A 75 5.32 -2.48 7.02
CA ALA A 75 5.92 -2.45 8.35
C ALA A 75 5.26 -1.41 9.26
N GLU A 76 4.82 -0.29 8.69
CA GLU A 76 4.17 0.78 9.44
C GLU A 76 2.66 0.59 9.55
N HIS A 77 2.04 -0.01 8.54
CA HIS A 77 0.59 -0.18 8.45
C HIS A 77 0.26 -1.62 8.04
N PRO A 78 0.46 -2.58 8.93
CA PRO A 78 0.24 -3.99 8.57
C PRO A 78 -1.22 -4.38 8.40
N TYR A 79 -2.15 -3.54 8.85
CA TYR A 79 -3.57 -3.87 8.81
C TYR A 79 -4.40 -2.77 8.16
N VAL A 80 -5.35 -3.19 7.33
CA VAL A 80 -6.39 -2.32 6.77
C VAL A 80 -7.74 -2.75 7.34
N SER A 81 -8.62 -1.79 7.43
CA SER A 81 -9.98 -2.04 7.91
C SER A 81 -10.89 -2.59 6.82
#